data_5c7f427c514336c626c1ca53b6e7cdad
#
_entry.id   5c7f427c514336c626c1ca53b6e7cdad
#
_cell.length_a   1.000
_cell.length_b   1.000
_cell.length_c   1.000
_cell.angle_alpha   90.00
_cell.angle_beta   90.00
_cell.angle_gamma   90.00
#
_symmetry.space_group_name_H-M   'P 1'
#
loop_
_entity.id
_entity.type
_entity.pdbx_description
1 polymer ?
#
loop_
_entity_poly.entity_id
_entity_poly.type
_entity_poly.pdbx_seq_one_letter_code
_entity_poly.pdbx_strand_id
1 'polypeptide(L)'
;MRYAGSENFTGRPITGYDAPVCLLTRDAVAALGRVQAKFSEFGLGLKVFDCYRPARAVADFAAWARDPADQKRKADYYPNIDKSRLFELGYIAERSGHSRGSTIDVTLVDVRSGEELDMGGPYDLFDKRSWPRAPEVAPQARANRMLLQDVMVANGFRPLKEEWWHFTLSQEPHPDSYFDFLIR
;
A
#
# COMPACT_ATOMS: atom_id res chain seq x y z
N MET A 1 -0.50 6.11 -8.62
CA MET A 1 -1.12 4.77 -8.45
C MET A 1 -0.26 3.73 -9.15
N ARG A 2 0.33 2.81 -8.38
CA ARG A 2 1.30 1.83 -8.90
C ARG A 2 0.67 0.84 -9.88
N TYR A 3 -0.56 0.45 -9.63
CA TYR A 3 -1.23 -0.61 -10.39
C TYR A 3 -1.85 -0.16 -11.71
N ALA A 4 -1.95 1.13 -11.95
CA ALA A 4 -2.30 1.66 -13.27
C ALA A 4 -1.14 1.58 -14.29
N GLY A 5 0.08 1.30 -13.83
CA GLY A 5 1.28 1.13 -14.65
C GLY A 5 1.96 -0.22 -14.43
N SER A 6 3.20 -0.35 -14.90
CA SER A 6 4.01 -1.58 -14.81
C SER A 6 4.95 -1.61 -13.60
N GLU A 7 5.06 -0.51 -12.84
CA GLU A 7 5.94 -0.42 -11.68
C GLU A 7 5.31 -1.06 -10.42
N ASN A 8 5.03 -2.36 -10.51
CA ASN A 8 4.44 -3.20 -9.47
C ASN A 8 4.97 -4.64 -9.56
N PHE A 9 4.63 -5.50 -8.62
CA PHE A 9 5.14 -6.87 -8.52
C PHE A 9 4.74 -7.79 -9.67
N THR A 10 3.70 -7.44 -10.44
CA THR A 10 3.31 -8.21 -11.65
C THR A 10 4.07 -7.74 -12.89
N GLY A 11 4.60 -6.49 -12.89
CA GLY A 11 5.29 -5.86 -14.02
C GLY A 11 4.38 -5.52 -15.20
N ARG A 12 3.09 -5.32 -14.95
CA ARG A 12 2.09 -4.88 -15.94
C ARG A 12 0.96 -4.08 -15.26
N PRO A 13 0.18 -3.30 -16.01
CA PRO A 13 -1.06 -2.72 -15.49
C PRO A 13 -2.02 -3.81 -14.99
N ILE A 14 -2.77 -3.49 -13.94
CA ILE A 14 -3.70 -4.40 -13.27
C ILE A 14 -5.13 -4.10 -13.74
N THR A 15 -5.90 -5.17 -13.95
CA THR A 15 -7.31 -5.09 -14.37
C THR A 15 -8.12 -4.22 -13.42
N GLY A 16 -8.80 -3.22 -13.98
CA GLY A 16 -9.65 -2.30 -13.22
C GLY A 16 -9.01 -0.95 -12.87
N TYR A 17 -7.73 -0.75 -13.16
CA TYR A 17 -7.04 0.53 -13.05
C TYR A 17 -6.89 1.18 -14.42
N ASP A 18 -7.98 1.77 -14.95
CA ASP A 18 -7.98 2.45 -16.26
C ASP A 18 -7.35 3.86 -16.17
N ALA A 19 -7.23 4.41 -14.96
CA ALA A 19 -6.57 5.70 -14.71
C ALA A 19 -5.75 5.67 -13.40
N PRO A 20 -4.68 6.47 -13.28
CA PRO A 20 -3.86 6.57 -12.07
C PRO A 20 -4.52 7.48 -11.00
N VAL A 21 -5.79 7.26 -10.70
CA VAL A 21 -6.61 8.06 -9.78
C VAL A 21 -6.76 7.35 -8.44
N CYS A 22 -6.60 8.08 -7.33
CA CYS A 22 -6.90 7.61 -5.99
C CYS A 22 -8.37 7.88 -5.65
N LEU A 23 -9.12 6.83 -5.39
CA LEU A 23 -10.50 6.89 -4.93
C LEU A 23 -10.57 6.39 -3.49
N LEU A 24 -11.27 7.12 -2.62
CA LEU A 24 -11.48 6.76 -1.22
C LEU A 24 -12.89 7.17 -0.78
N THR A 25 -13.39 6.56 0.30
CA THR A 25 -14.58 7.05 0.99
C THR A 25 -14.36 8.46 1.51
N ARG A 26 -15.43 9.26 1.63
CA ARG A 26 -15.34 10.64 2.12
C ARG A 26 -14.70 10.74 3.49
N ASP A 27 -14.97 9.78 4.36
CA ASP A 27 -14.43 9.74 5.72
C ASP A 27 -12.92 9.49 5.71
N ALA A 28 -12.44 8.58 4.84
CA ALA A 28 -11.02 8.34 4.66
C ALA A 28 -10.30 9.56 4.06
N VAL A 29 -10.92 10.26 3.09
CA VAL A 29 -10.39 11.52 2.53
C VAL A 29 -10.27 12.59 3.60
N ALA A 30 -11.31 12.76 4.44
CA ALA A 30 -11.28 13.76 5.51
C ALA A 30 -10.19 13.46 6.55
N ALA A 31 -10.02 12.18 6.93
CA ALA A 31 -8.96 11.75 7.83
C ALA A 31 -7.57 11.96 7.21
N LEU A 32 -7.39 11.59 5.95
CA LEU A 32 -6.14 11.78 5.22
C LEU A 32 -5.75 13.26 5.06
N GLY A 33 -6.74 14.15 4.88
CA GLY A 33 -6.51 15.59 4.85
C GLY A 33 -5.92 16.12 6.16
N ARG A 34 -6.35 15.60 7.31
CA ARG A 34 -5.74 15.94 8.62
C ARG A 34 -4.31 15.42 8.74
N VAL A 35 -4.05 14.20 8.26
CA VAL A 35 -2.69 13.63 8.19
C VAL A 35 -1.78 14.51 7.35
N GLN A 36 -2.22 14.89 6.14
CA GLN A 36 -1.44 15.76 5.25
C GLN A 36 -1.18 17.12 5.89
N ALA A 37 -2.19 17.75 6.53
CA ALA A 37 -2.02 19.01 7.23
C ALA A 37 -0.94 18.90 8.32
N LYS A 38 -0.93 17.80 9.07
CA LYS A 38 0.08 17.57 10.11
C LYS A 38 1.48 17.41 9.55
N PHE A 39 1.66 16.67 8.46
CA PHE A 39 2.97 16.53 7.81
C PHE A 39 3.47 17.83 7.19
N SER A 40 2.56 18.68 6.70
CA SER A 40 2.93 19.98 6.12
C SER A 40 3.63 20.91 7.13
N GLU A 41 3.34 20.80 8.43
CA GLU A 41 4.04 21.54 9.49
C GLU A 41 5.56 21.22 9.55
N PHE A 42 5.96 20.07 9.04
CA PHE A 42 7.34 19.57 9.00
C PHE A 42 7.98 19.63 7.61
N GLY A 43 7.31 20.25 6.64
CA GLY A 43 7.78 20.29 5.24
C GLY A 43 7.68 18.93 4.54
N LEU A 44 6.83 18.04 5.05
CA LEU A 44 6.59 16.70 4.49
C LEU A 44 5.23 16.64 3.80
N GLY A 45 5.12 15.76 2.81
CA GLY A 45 3.90 15.45 2.12
C GLY A 45 3.66 13.94 2.04
N LEU A 46 2.44 13.57 1.65
CA LEU A 46 2.09 12.18 1.36
C LEU A 46 2.24 11.89 -0.13
N LYS A 47 2.86 10.76 -0.45
CA LYS A 47 2.81 10.14 -1.78
C LYS A 47 2.00 8.86 -1.69
N VAL A 48 1.01 8.72 -2.58
CA VAL A 48 0.07 7.60 -2.58
C VAL A 48 0.52 6.54 -3.58
N PHE A 49 0.54 5.29 -3.15
CA PHE A 49 0.83 4.13 -3.98
C PHE A 49 -0.45 3.44 -4.45
N ASP A 50 -1.40 3.18 -3.52
CA ASP A 50 -2.71 2.59 -3.80
C ASP A 50 -3.80 3.14 -2.87
N CYS A 51 -5.06 3.10 -3.36
CA CYS A 51 -6.25 3.53 -2.65
C CYS A 51 -7.34 2.43 -2.76
N TYR A 52 -8.55 2.78 -3.21
CA TYR A 52 -9.54 1.79 -3.59
C TYR A 52 -8.96 0.86 -4.67
N ARG A 53 -9.14 -0.43 -4.48
CA ARG A 53 -8.73 -1.51 -5.40
C ARG A 53 -9.96 -2.32 -5.78
N PRO A 54 -10.40 -2.33 -7.03
CA PRO A 54 -11.54 -3.13 -7.48
C PRO A 54 -11.37 -4.61 -7.12
N ALA A 55 -12.45 -5.32 -6.82
CA ALA A 55 -12.38 -6.76 -6.52
C ALA A 55 -11.77 -7.57 -7.69
N ARG A 56 -12.00 -7.14 -8.94
CA ARG A 56 -11.36 -7.74 -10.12
C ARG A 56 -9.84 -7.58 -10.13
N ALA A 57 -9.29 -6.50 -9.57
CA ALA A 57 -7.85 -6.32 -9.42
C ALA A 57 -7.27 -7.31 -8.39
N VAL A 58 -7.99 -7.57 -7.32
CA VAL A 58 -7.61 -8.60 -6.33
C VAL A 58 -7.63 -10.00 -6.99
N ALA A 59 -8.63 -10.28 -7.81
CA ALA A 59 -8.70 -11.52 -8.58
C ALA A 59 -7.53 -11.65 -9.59
N ASP A 60 -7.13 -10.55 -10.21
CA ASP A 60 -5.96 -10.48 -11.11
C ASP A 60 -4.65 -10.79 -10.37
N PHE A 61 -4.45 -10.23 -9.15
CA PHE A 61 -3.33 -10.59 -8.27
C PHE A 61 -3.33 -12.07 -7.91
N ALA A 62 -4.49 -12.61 -7.57
CA ALA A 62 -4.63 -14.01 -7.24
C ALA A 62 -4.32 -14.94 -8.43
N ALA A 63 -4.76 -14.57 -9.63
CA ALA A 63 -4.44 -15.29 -10.86
C ALA A 63 -2.93 -15.25 -11.16
N TRP A 64 -2.31 -14.05 -11.05
CA TRP A 64 -0.86 -13.91 -11.20
C TRP A 64 -0.10 -14.77 -10.16
N ALA A 65 -0.51 -14.78 -8.91
CA ALA A 65 0.18 -15.55 -7.87
C ALA A 65 0.11 -17.06 -8.09
N ARG A 66 -0.95 -17.55 -8.77
CA ARG A 66 -1.13 -18.97 -9.13
C ARG A 66 -0.35 -19.38 -10.39
N ASP A 67 0.15 -18.44 -11.18
CA ASP A 67 0.98 -18.73 -12.34
C ASP A 67 2.45 -18.84 -11.94
N PRO A 68 3.04 -20.06 -11.87
CA PRO A 68 4.43 -20.24 -11.47
C PRO A 68 5.44 -19.78 -12.54
N ALA A 69 5.01 -19.58 -13.78
CA ALA A 69 5.90 -19.21 -14.89
C ALA A 69 6.22 -17.70 -14.88
N ASP A 70 5.31 -16.84 -14.43
CA ASP A 70 5.54 -15.39 -14.38
C ASP A 70 6.35 -15.00 -13.13
N GLN A 71 7.68 -15.00 -13.26
CA GLN A 71 8.61 -14.62 -12.20
C GLN A 71 9.49 -13.41 -12.57
N LYS A 72 9.09 -12.63 -13.58
CA LYS A 72 9.89 -11.53 -14.14
C LYS A 72 10.27 -10.43 -13.14
N ARG A 73 9.46 -10.22 -12.09
CA ARG A 73 9.71 -9.21 -11.05
C ARG A 73 10.14 -9.82 -9.71
N LYS A 74 10.52 -11.11 -9.70
CA LYS A 74 10.92 -11.81 -8.47
C LYS A 74 12.06 -11.13 -7.73
N ALA A 75 13.10 -10.74 -8.46
CA ALA A 75 14.29 -10.13 -7.87
C ALA A 75 13.97 -8.83 -7.12
N ASP A 76 12.98 -8.07 -7.58
CA ASP A 76 12.62 -6.77 -7.03
C ASP A 76 11.64 -6.87 -5.86
N TYR A 77 10.66 -7.79 -5.94
CA TYR A 77 9.51 -7.79 -5.03
C TYR A 77 9.41 -9.01 -4.09
N TYR A 78 9.96 -10.16 -4.46
CA TYR A 78 9.89 -11.38 -3.63
C TYR A 78 11.15 -12.27 -3.77
N PRO A 79 12.35 -11.68 -3.60
CA PRO A 79 13.61 -12.38 -3.90
C PRO A 79 13.80 -13.66 -3.09
N ASN A 80 13.30 -13.67 -1.84
CA ASN A 80 13.53 -14.73 -0.87
C ASN A 80 12.31 -15.65 -0.68
N ILE A 81 11.24 -15.46 -1.45
CA ILE A 81 9.98 -16.20 -1.28
C ILE A 81 9.67 -16.98 -2.55
N ASP A 82 9.25 -18.24 -2.38
CA ASP A 82 8.65 -18.99 -3.46
C ASP A 82 7.23 -18.44 -3.71
N LYS A 83 6.91 -18.18 -4.98
CA LYS A 83 5.63 -17.60 -5.39
C LYS A 83 4.42 -18.45 -4.95
N SER A 84 4.58 -19.77 -4.90
CA SER A 84 3.54 -20.70 -4.42
C SER A 84 3.12 -20.45 -2.96
N ARG A 85 3.98 -19.79 -2.18
CA ARG A 85 3.75 -19.52 -0.75
C ARG A 85 3.12 -18.17 -0.46
N LEU A 86 2.88 -17.33 -1.47
CA LEU A 86 2.39 -15.96 -1.27
C LEU A 86 1.03 -15.91 -0.56
N PHE A 87 0.13 -16.85 -0.84
CA PHE A 87 -1.15 -16.98 -0.12
C PHE A 87 -0.97 -17.44 1.32
N GLU A 88 -0.17 -18.50 1.53
CA GLU A 88 0.14 -19.03 2.86
C GLU A 88 0.74 -17.99 3.78
N LEU A 89 1.64 -17.16 3.23
CA LEU A 89 2.34 -16.11 3.97
C LEU A 89 1.54 -14.80 4.10
N GLY A 90 0.34 -14.74 3.50
CA GLY A 90 -0.55 -13.58 3.61
C GLY A 90 -0.20 -12.38 2.74
N TYR A 91 0.78 -12.49 1.83
CA TYR A 91 1.13 -11.39 0.91
C TYR A 91 0.09 -11.20 -0.19
N ILE A 92 -0.56 -12.26 -0.62
CA ILE A 92 -1.69 -12.21 -1.56
C ILE A 92 -2.90 -12.85 -0.89
N ALA A 93 -4.05 -12.20 -1.02
CA ALA A 93 -5.32 -12.65 -0.47
C ALA A 93 -6.42 -12.65 -1.54
N GLU A 94 -7.48 -13.43 -1.33
CA GLU A 94 -8.65 -13.46 -2.23
C GLU A 94 -9.61 -12.29 -2.01
N ARG A 95 -9.46 -11.58 -0.89
CA ARG A 95 -10.18 -10.33 -0.57
C ARG A 95 -9.22 -9.32 0.01
N SER A 96 -9.44 -8.04 -0.27
CA SER A 96 -8.60 -6.95 0.18
C SER A 96 -9.40 -5.85 0.88
N GLY A 97 -8.83 -5.29 1.94
CA GLY A 97 -9.36 -4.11 2.60
C GLY A 97 -9.51 -2.91 1.66
N HIS A 98 -8.62 -2.78 0.68
CA HIS A 98 -8.68 -1.74 -0.35
C HIS A 98 -9.99 -1.75 -1.14
N SER A 99 -10.61 -2.93 -1.37
CA SER A 99 -11.88 -3.03 -2.10
C SER A 99 -13.06 -2.41 -1.34
N ARG A 100 -12.89 -2.05 -0.05
CA ARG A 100 -13.90 -1.35 0.75
C ARG A 100 -13.80 0.18 0.65
N GLY A 101 -12.76 0.69 -0.01
CA GLY A 101 -12.56 2.12 -0.28
C GLY A 101 -12.07 2.95 0.91
N SER A 102 -11.64 2.33 2.02
CA SER A 102 -11.14 3.03 3.22
C SER A 102 -9.73 2.61 3.62
N THR A 103 -9.02 1.93 2.72
CA THR A 103 -7.62 1.52 2.88
C THR A 103 -6.73 2.27 1.89
N ILE A 104 -5.55 2.64 2.33
CA ILE A 104 -4.58 3.42 1.55
C ILE A 104 -3.16 2.94 1.81
N ASP A 105 -2.35 2.91 0.77
CA ASP A 105 -0.91 2.68 0.82
C ASP A 105 -0.19 3.99 0.53
N VAL A 106 0.67 4.44 1.46
CA VAL A 106 1.32 5.76 1.40
C VAL A 106 2.76 5.73 1.88
N THR A 107 3.53 6.74 1.43
CA THR A 107 4.84 7.09 1.99
C THR A 107 4.94 8.59 2.22
N LEU A 108 6.04 9.01 2.84
CA LEU A 108 6.39 10.41 3.05
C LEU A 108 7.34 10.91 1.96
N VAL A 109 7.15 12.15 1.56
CA VAL A 109 8.05 12.88 0.66
C VAL A 109 8.46 14.21 1.27
N ASP A 110 9.70 14.65 1.03
CA ASP A 110 10.11 16.04 1.27
C ASP A 110 9.44 16.91 0.21
N VAL A 111 8.68 17.93 0.65
CA VAL A 111 7.89 18.77 -0.27
C VAL A 111 8.77 19.63 -1.18
N ARG A 112 9.99 19.96 -0.75
CA ARG A 112 10.90 20.83 -1.53
C ARG A 112 11.63 20.06 -2.62
N SER A 113 12.11 18.85 -2.32
CA SER A 113 12.82 18.00 -3.29
C SER A 113 11.90 17.10 -4.08
N GLY A 114 10.72 16.74 -3.54
CA GLY A 114 9.83 15.73 -4.08
C GLY A 114 10.32 14.28 -3.86
N GLU A 115 11.44 14.11 -3.16
CA GLU A 115 12.03 12.79 -2.90
C GLU A 115 11.32 12.06 -1.76
N GLU A 116 11.14 10.75 -1.92
CA GLU A 116 10.61 9.89 -0.86
C GLU A 116 11.60 9.80 0.30
N LEU A 117 11.12 9.84 1.54
CA LEU A 117 11.92 9.49 2.69
C LEU A 117 12.32 8.01 2.61
N ASP A 118 13.57 7.72 3.01
CA ASP A 118 14.03 6.34 3.10
C ASP A 118 13.19 5.56 4.13
N MET A 119 12.46 4.57 3.65
CA MET A 119 11.66 3.65 4.46
C MET A 119 12.37 2.30 4.65
N GLY A 120 13.61 2.14 4.16
CA GLY A 120 14.42 0.93 4.33
C GLY A 120 13.99 -0.27 3.49
N GLY A 121 13.16 -0.04 2.48
CA GLY A 121 12.72 -1.02 1.50
C GLY A 121 11.60 -0.48 0.63
N PRO A 122 11.47 -0.99 -0.60
CA PRO A 122 10.46 -0.51 -1.54
C PRO A 122 9.04 -0.91 -1.13
N TYR A 123 8.07 -0.19 -1.67
CA TYR A 123 6.66 -0.57 -1.67
C TYR A 123 6.47 -1.95 -2.30
N ASP A 124 5.52 -2.75 -1.81
CA ASP A 124 5.19 -4.10 -2.27
C ASP A 124 6.33 -5.14 -2.14
N LEU A 125 7.37 -4.88 -1.37
CA LEU A 125 8.37 -5.90 -1.09
C LEU A 125 7.78 -6.99 -0.18
N PHE A 126 7.59 -8.20 -0.69
CA PHE A 126 7.13 -9.37 0.07
C PHE A 126 8.30 -9.96 0.86
N ASP A 127 8.56 -9.37 2.01
CA ASP A 127 9.69 -9.71 2.89
C ASP A 127 9.39 -9.18 4.31
N LYS A 128 9.92 -9.82 5.34
CA LYS A 128 9.78 -9.34 6.73
C LYS A 128 10.38 -7.94 6.94
N ARG A 129 11.31 -7.51 6.08
CA ARG A 129 11.82 -6.14 6.07
C ARG A 129 10.73 -5.09 5.82
N SER A 130 9.59 -5.47 5.25
CA SER A 130 8.42 -4.60 5.10
C SER A 130 7.63 -4.38 6.38
N TRP A 131 7.88 -5.15 7.43
CA TRP A 131 7.20 -4.93 8.71
C TRP A 131 7.64 -3.60 9.32
N PRO A 132 6.72 -2.80 9.89
CA PRO A 132 7.04 -1.45 10.38
C PRO A 132 8.25 -1.38 11.32
N ARG A 133 8.44 -2.41 12.15
CA ARG A 133 9.49 -2.49 13.17
C ARG A 133 10.57 -3.53 12.85
N ALA A 134 10.76 -3.90 11.59
CA ALA A 134 11.77 -4.87 11.19
C ALA A 134 13.17 -4.48 11.73
N PRO A 135 13.83 -5.33 12.52
CA PRO A 135 15.10 -4.97 13.17
C PRO A 135 16.26 -4.82 12.18
N GLU A 136 16.14 -5.47 11.01
CA GLU A 136 17.14 -5.43 9.92
C GLU A 136 17.18 -4.08 9.19
N VAL A 137 16.14 -3.28 9.34
CA VAL A 137 16.01 -1.96 8.68
C VAL A 137 16.81 -0.92 9.47
N ALA A 138 17.51 -0.03 8.78
CA ALA A 138 18.30 1.04 9.37
C ALA A 138 17.49 1.88 10.38
N PRO A 139 18.09 2.34 11.49
CA PRO A 139 17.37 3.08 12.54
C PRO A 139 16.60 4.30 12.02
N GLN A 140 17.20 5.06 11.09
CA GLN A 140 16.53 6.24 10.52
C GLN A 140 15.29 5.85 9.71
N ALA A 141 15.38 4.82 8.89
CA ALA A 141 14.23 4.34 8.11
C ALA A 141 13.11 3.80 9.03
N ARG A 142 13.45 3.10 10.11
CA ARG A 142 12.46 2.74 11.13
C ARG A 142 11.81 3.95 11.79
N ALA A 143 12.59 4.99 12.09
CA ALA A 143 12.04 6.23 12.65
C ALA A 143 11.08 6.91 11.67
N ASN A 144 11.39 6.93 10.36
CA ASN A 144 10.50 7.45 9.32
C ASN A 144 9.19 6.66 9.24
N ARG A 145 9.25 5.30 9.31
CA ARG A 145 8.04 4.45 9.38
C ARG A 145 7.21 4.74 10.62
N MET A 146 7.85 4.90 11.77
CA MET A 146 7.15 5.20 13.03
C MET A 146 6.48 6.57 12.99
N LEU A 147 7.16 7.58 12.44
CA LEU A 147 6.57 8.91 12.23
C LEU A 147 5.31 8.83 11.35
N LEU A 148 5.38 8.11 10.22
CA LEU A 148 4.22 7.89 9.35
C LEU A 148 3.08 7.19 10.13
N GLN A 149 3.41 6.08 10.80
CA GLN A 149 2.42 5.29 11.54
C GLN A 149 1.75 6.11 12.65
N ASP A 150 2.52 6.85 13.45
CA ASP A 150 2.00 7.59 14.60
C ASP A 150 1.03 8.69 14.17
N VAL A 151 1.35 9.42 13.10
CA VAL A 151 0.46 10.45 12.56
C VAL A 151 -0.79 9.83 11.94
N MET A 152 -0.67 8.72 11.20
CA MET A 152 -1.82 8.01 10.63
C MET A 152 -2.76 7.50 11.74
N VAL A 153 -2.21 6.87 12.78
CA VAL A 153 -2.99 6.34 13.93
C VAL A 153 -3.68 7.47 14.69
N ALA A 154 -3.00 8.58 14.96
CA ALA A 154 -3.57 9.74 15.63
C ALA A 154 -4.73 10.37 14.86
N ASN A 155 -4.84 10.10 13.55
CA ASN A 155 -5.91 10.59 12.68
C ASN A 155 -6.95 9.53 12.29
N GLY A 156 -7.00 8.40 13.01
CA GLY A 156 -8.06 7.41 12.92
C GLY A 156 -7.80 6.25 11.99
N PHE A 157 -6.58 6.08 11.49
CA PHE A 157 -6.19 4.90 10.74
C PHE A 157 -5.58 3.82 11.64
N ARG A 158 -5.69 2.56 11.23
CA ARG A 158 -4.99 1.42 11.84
C ARG A 158 -3.95 0.87 10.84
N PRO A 159 -2.71 0.58 11.29
CA PRO A 159 -1.69 0.01 10.44
C PRO A 159 -1.89 -1.48 10.23
N LEU A 160 -1.27 -2.04 9.19
CA LEU A 160 -1.07 -3.47 9.01
C LEU A 160 0.29 -3.86 9.60
N LYS A 161 0.35 -5.00 10.25
CA LYS A 161 1.57 -5.48 10.94
C LYS A 161 2.68 -5.86 9.95
N GLU A 162 2.30 -6.31 8.78
CA GLU A 162 3.20 -6.89 7.77
C GLU A 162 3.71 -5.87 6.75
N GLU A 163 3.11 -4.63 6.72
CA GLU A 163 3.36 -3.63 5.67
C GLU A 163 3.44 -2.23 6.26
N TRP A 164 4.60 -1.56 6.14
CA TRP A 164 4.82 -0.23 6.72
C TRP A 164 4.01 0.87 6.04
N TRP A 165 3.57 0.67 4.81
CA TRP A 165 2.83 1.63 3.98
C TRP A 165 1.31 1.56 4.15
N HIS A 166 0.77 0.44 4.68
CA HIS A 166 -0.65 0.07 4.62
C HIS A 166 -1.44 0.55 5.84
N PHE A 167 -2.49 1.31 5.58
CA PHE A 167 -3.36 1.87 6.61
C PHE A 167 -4.84 1.76 6.22
N THR A 168 -5.67 1.31 7.14
CA THR A 168 -7.12 1.23 6.98
C THR A 168 -7.80 2.16 7.97
N LEU A 169 -8.80 2.93 7.55
CA LEU A 169 -9.61 3.75 8.46
C LEU A 169 -10.28 2.85 9.52
N SER A 170 -10.15 3.19 10.81
CA SER A 170 -10.63 2.33 11.90
C SER A 170 -12.15 2.19 11.91
N GLN A 171 -12.86 3.25 11.53
CA GLN A 171 -14.33 3.27 11.40
C GLN A 171 -14.69 3.35 9.90
N GLU A 172 -14.58 2.21 9.22
CA GLU A 172 -14.94 2.12 7.80
C GLU A 172 -16.45 2.28 7.61
N PRO A 173 -16.93 3.15 6.69
CA PRO A 173 -18.37 3.27 6.44
C PRO A 173 -18.96 2.04 5.73
N HIS A 174 -18.13 1.22 5.08
CA HIS A 174 -18.55 0.03 4.32
C HIS A 174 -17.71 -1.20 4.68
N PRO A 175 -17.70 -1.68 5.94
CA PRO A 175 -16.75 -2.70 6.41
C PRO A 175 -16.95 -4.06 5.75
N ASP A 176 -18.14 -4.34 5.21
CA ASP A 176 -18.51 -5.64 4.63
C ASP A 176 -18.71 -5.57 3.10
N SER A 177 -18.49 -4.39 2.49
CA SER A 177 -18.76 -4.18 1.05
C SER A 177 -17.47 -4.18 0.24
N TYR A 178 -17.30 -5.17 -0.63
CA TYR A 178 -16.17 -5.27 -1.56
C TYR A 178 -16.62 -4.80 -2.94
N PHE A 179 -16.26 -3.57 -3.28
CA PHE A 179 -16.68 -2.93 -4.53
C PHE A 179 -15.85 -3.43 -5.73
N ASP A 180 -16.45 -3.33 -6.95
CA ASP A 180 -15.81 -3.76 -8.19
C ASP A 180 -16.06 -2.79 -9.36
N PHE A 181 -16.17 -1.49 -9.12
CA PHE A 181 -16.24 -0.50 -10.19
C PHE A 181 -14.84 -0.10 -10.69
N LEU A 182 -14.75 0.26 -11.98
CA LEU A 182 -13.49 0.66 -12.61
C LEU A 182 -12.99 2.00 -12.08
N ILE A 183 -11.68 2.14 -11.95
CA ILE A 183 -11.01 3.41 -11.65
C ILE A 183 -10.76 4.14 -12.98
N ARG A 184 -11.46 5.25 -13.19
CA ARG A 184 -11.43 6.06 -14.42
C ARG A 184 -11.16 7.52 -14.11
#